data_4c3e450cfde7a38196b220af30aefc53
#
_entry.id   4c3e450cfde7a38196b220af30aefc53
#
_cell.length_a   1.000
_cell.length_b   1.000
_cell.length_c   1.000
_cell.angle_alpha   90.00
_cell.angle_beta   90.00
_cell.angle_gamma   90.00
#
_symmetry.space_group_name_H-M   'P 1'
#
loop_
_entity.id
_entity.type
_entity.pdbx_description
1 polymer ?
#
loop_
_entity_poly.entity_id
_entity_poly.type
_entity_poly.pdbx_seq_one_letter_code
_entity_poly.pdbx_strand_id
1 'polypeptide(L)'
;MERVAVTEAAVGTRFPLYADPEDGRWTTTGRGSWTGGFWTGLLWLRARYTEDWADRRTAAAWTARLAPWAEADTATRGLIFWYGTAPAGSDGRAAALRERAARACLAAYDPELGLLPWGGALGGPRLLARADGVPGTVPLLAGAGPRGAAAAAAHLHRHLDLCLGEDGRRGDGGRDRERDGGRDRERIGGSDRTRVGGRTGPPPARPHPAWSFDAATGWQPCEDPAPGWSRGRAWLLLAVADALLRPAVSGGAAARLDAAAGQLLAEAGVLGGRAVPPADSSRPDGPLDTSAAAITAVALLKLARVPGPRAAVCAARGEAVLRHLAGAHVTGRGPGRPAGMLLDGCYDAGKGLAVRHELVWGDFFLALGLAALVDGVDLTLV
;
A
#
# COMPACT_ATOMS: atom_id res chain seq x y z
N MET A 1 8.12 5.66 21.01
CA MET A 1 8.96 4.44 21.19
C MET A 1 8.67 3.69 22.48
N GLU A 2 8.24 4.37 23.58
CA GLU A 2 7.82 3.70 24.83
C GLU A 2 6.76 2.60 24.59
N ARG A 3 5.73 2.88 23.78
CA ARG A 3 4.70 1.88 23.42
C ARG A 3 5.27 0.62 22.77
N VAL A 4 6.30 0.75 21.92
CA VAL A 4 6.95 -0.41 21.28
C VAL A 4 7.61 -1.32 22.32
N ALA A 5 8.27 -0.75 23.33
CA ALA A 5 8.88 -1.50 24.43
C ALA A 5 7.82 -2.22 25.29
N VAL A 6 6.72 -1.54 25.61
CA VAL A 6 5.59 -2.13 26.34
C VAL A 6 4.96 -3.27 25.53
N THR A 7 4.76 -3.08 24.24
CA THR A 7 4.22 -4.11 23.35
C THR A 7 5.15 -5.34 23.29
N GLU A 8 6.47 -5.13 23.15
CA GLU A 8 7.45 -6.22 23.11
C GLU A 8 7.35 -7.09 24.37
N ALA A 9 7.32 -6.46 25.55
CA ALA A 9 7.17 -7.17 26.81
C ALA A 9 5.82 -7.93 26.90
N ALA A 10 4.74 -7.33 26.41
CA ALA A 10 3.41 -7.93 26.48
C ALA A 10 3.21 -9.11 25.53
N VAL A 11 3.77 -9.07 24.30
CA VAL A 11 3.55 -10.12 23.30
C VAL A 11 4.52 -11.29 23.42
N GLY A 12 5.62 -11.12 24.17
CA GLY A 12 6.66 -12.15 24.37
C GLY A 12 7.24 -12.62 23.03
N THR A 13 7.00 -13.88 22.66
CA THR A 13 7.49 -14.44 21.41
C THR A 13 6.47 -14.42 20.28
N ARG A 14 5.31 -13.80 20.43
CA ARG A 14 4.26 -13.75 19.41
C ARG A 14 4.25 -12.38 18.70
N PHE A 15 3.82 -12.35 17.45
CA PHE A 15 3.68 -11.10 16.70
C PHE A 15 2.37 -10.41 17.04
N PRO A 16 2.39 -9.10 17.38
CA PRO A 16 1.17 -8.32 17.58
C PRO A 16 0.39 -8.17 16.28
N LEU A 17 -0.94 -8.12 16.38
CA LEU A 17 -1.84 -7.88 15.26
C LEU A 17 -2.67 -6.61 15.51
N TYR A 18 -3.51 -6.63 16.54
CA TYR A 18 -4.28 -5.48 17.02
C TYR A 18 -4.47 -5.56 18.52
N ALA A 19 -4.60 -4.42 19.19
CA ALA A 19 -4.82 -4.36 20.62
C ALA A 19 -6.19 -3.79 20.96
N ASP A 20 -6.79 -4.36 22.02
CA ASP A 20 -8.05 -3.92 22.57
C ASP A 20 -7.98 -2.44 22.99
N PRO A 21 -8.96 -1.59 22.65
CA PRO A 21 -8.93 -0.16 22.96
C PRO A 21 -9.11 0.15 24.45
N GLU A 22 -9.63 -0.79 25.26
CA GLU A 22 -9.91 -0.58 26.67
C GLU A 22 -8.70 -0.88 27.54
N ASP A 23 -8.02 -2.03 27.32
CA ASP A 23 -6.93 -2.51 28.17
C ASP A 23 -5.56 -2.61 27.48
N GLY A 24 -5.52 -2.43 26.16
CA GLY A 24 -4.30 -2.53 25.35
C GLY A 24 -3.77 -3.94 25.16
N ARG A 25 -4.58 -4.99 25.45
CA ARG A 25 -4.19 -6.38 25.29
C ARG A 25 -4.16 -6.76 23.81
N TRP A 26 -3.04 -7.33 23.37
CA TRP A 26 -2.81 -7.71 22.00
C TRP A 26 -3.45 -9.04 21.62
N THR A 27 -4.19 -9.06 20.51
CA THR A 27 -4.39 -10.25 19.71
C THR A 27 -3.11 -10.48 18.90
N THR A 28 -2.61 -11.73 18.90
CA THR A 28 -1.28 -12.06 18.37
C THR A 28 -1.29 -13.22 17.40
N THR A 29 -0.27 -13.33 16.56
CA THR A 29 -0.05 -14.46 15.64
C THR A 29 1.28 -15.14 15.91
N GLY A 30 1.38 -16.43 15.60
CA GLY A 30 2.63 -17.19 15.84
C GLY A 30 3.73 -16.87 14.82
N ARG A 31 3.37 -16.63 13.56
CA ARG A 31 4.30 -16.44 12.44
C ARG A 31 4.29 -15.03 11.84
N GLY A 32 3.53 -14.09 12.39
CA GLY A 32 3.48 -12.71 11.95
C GLY A 32 2.44 -12.41 10.86
N SER A 33 1.99 -13.42 10.09
CA SER A 33 1.07 -13.18 8.98
C SER A 33 1.60 -12.07 8.04
N TRP A 34 0.73 -11.36 7.34
CA TRP A 34 1.08 -10.21 6.51
C TRP A 34 1.55 -8.98 7.31
N THR A 35 1.27 -8.96 8.62
CA THR A 35 1.60 -7.82 9.51
C THR A 35 2.95 -7.93 10.20
N GLY A 36 3.61 -9.09 10.13
CA GLY A 36 4.88 -9.32 10.83
C GLY A 36 5.99 -8.35 10.44
N GLY A 37 5.96 -7.84 9.19
CA GLY A 37 6.89 -6.83 8.72
C GLY A 37 6.77 -5.51 9.45
N PHE A 38 5.56 -5.06 9.75
CA PHE A 38 5.34 -3.80 10.48
C PHE A 38 5.86 -3.86 11.91
N TRP A 39 5.66 -5.00 12.58
CA TRP A 39 6.23 -5.20 13.91
C TRP A 39 7.76 -5.14 13.89
N THR A 40 8.41 -5.87 12.98
CA THR A 40 9.87 -5.82 12.88
C THR A 40 10.37 -4.44 12.48
N GLY A 41 9.64 -3.73 11.61
CA GLY A 41 9.92 -2.36 11.25
C GLY A 41 9.85 -1.40 12.43
N LEU A 42 8.85 -1.53 13.32
CA LEU A 42 8.76 -0.76 14.56
C LEU A 42 9.97 -0.99 15.47
N LEU A 43 10.42 -2.22 15.60
CA LEU A 43 11.62 -2.55 16.39
C LEU A 43 12.89 -1.91 15.78
N TRP A 44 13.02 -1.88 14.44
CA TRP A 44 14.11 -1.17 13.79
C TRP A 44 14.03 0.34 13.98
N LEU A 45 12.83 0.93 13.91
CA LEU A 45 12.62 2.35 14.20
C LEU A 45 12.99 2.68 15.65
N ARG A 46 12.65 1.79 16.61
CA ARG A 46 13.09 1.96 18.00
C ARG A 46 14.60 1.89 18.12
N ALA A 47 15.24 0.88 17.51
CA ALA A 47 16.70 0.74 17.53
C ALA A 47 17.43 1.96 16.94
N ARG A 48 16.86 2.59 15.90
CA ARG A 48 17.40 3.85 15.35
C ARG A 48 17.22 5.04 16.29
N TYR A 49 16.07 5.11 16.98
CA TYR A 49 15.76 6.19 17.91
C TYR A 49 16.58 6.12 19.19
N THR A 50 16.79 4.92 19.73
CA THR A 50 17.54 4.71 20.99
C THR A 50 19.04 4.62 20.77
N GLU A 51 19.47 4.28 19.54
CA GLU A 51 20.85 3.93 19.18
C GLU A 51 21.43 2.77 20.03
N ASP A 52 20.56 2.04 20.73
CA ASP A 52 20.93 0.93 21.61
C ASP A 52 21.17 -0.34 20.80
N TRP A 53 22.31 -0.98 21.03
CA TRP A 53 22.67 -2.24 20.41
C TRP A 53 21.77 -3.42 20.82
N ALA A 54 21.21 -3.41 22.03
CA ALA A 54 20.26 -4.43 22.47
C ALA A 54 18.95 -4.36 21.69
N ASP A 55 18.43 -3.14 21.46
CA ASP A 55 17.28 -2.93 20.58
C ASP A 55 17.55 -3.37 19.15
N ARG A 56 18.75 -3.09 18.63
CA ARG A 56 19.18 -3.54 17.31
C ARG A 56 19.25 -5.07 17.21
N ARG A 57 19.77 -5.75 18.23
CA ARG A 57 19.78 -7.22 18.30
C ARG A 57 18.36 -7.79 18.32
N THR A 58 17.49 -7.19 19.11
CA THR A 58 16.08 -7.58 19.17
C THR A 58 15.43 -7.45 17.79
N ALA A 59 15.57 -6.31 17.12
CA ALA A 59 15.04 -6.09 15.78
C ALA A 59 15.56 -7.12 14.77
N ALA A 60 16.86 -7.41 14.80
CA ALA A 60 17.48 -8.41 13.95
C ALA A 60 16.96 -9.84 14.21
N ALA A 61 16.78 -10.20 15.48
CA ALA A 61 16.23 -11.50 15.86
C ALA A 61 14.78 -11.68 15.39
N TRP A 62 13.95 -10.64 15.51
CA TRP A 62 12.59 -10.66 15.01
C TRP A 62 12.53 -10.69 13.47
N THR A 63 13.43 -9.96 12.80
CA THR A 63 13.53 -9.97 11.32
C THR A 63 13.86 -11.38 10.81
N ALA A 64 14.76 -12.12 11.46
CA ALA A 64 15.09 -13.48 11.07
C ALA A 64 13.87 -14.43 11.10
N ARG A 65 12.89 -14.18 11.96
CA ARG A 65 11.66 -14.97 12.07
C ARG A 65 10.69 -14.77 10.90
N LEU A 66 10.89 -13.75 10.06
CA LEU A 66 10.13 -13.55 8.82
C LEU A 66 10.59 -14.50 7.70
N ALA A 67 11.77 -15.12 7.80
CA ALA A 67 12.37 -15.91 6.73
C ALA A 67 11.45 -16.97 6.08
N PRO A 68 10.56 -17.68 6.82
CA PRO A 68 9.63 -18.64 6.21
C PRO A 68 8.62 -18.03 5.22
N TRP A 69 8.39 -16.71 5.29
CA TRP A 69 7.48 -16.03 4.37
C TRP A 69 8.12 -15.69 3.01
N ALA A 70 9.45 -15.79 2.88
CA ALA A 70 10.15 -15.40 1.66
C ALA A 70 9.67 -16.19 0.42
N GLU A 71 9.47 -17.50 0.58
CA GLU A 71 8.98 -18.39 -0.48
C GLU A 71 7.48 -18.72 -0.34
N ALA A 72 6.78 -18.16 0.66
CA ALA A 72 5.34 -18.38 0.80
C ALA A 72 4.58 -17.83 -0.41
N ASP A 73 3.57 -18.55 -0.89
CA ASP A 73 2.75 -18.15 -2.02
C ASP A 73 1.78 -17.01 -1.62
N THR A 74 2.28 -15.77 -1.63
CA THR A 74 1.50 -14.57 -1.27
C THR A 74 2.02 -13.30 -1.91
N ALA A 75 1.12 -12.43 -2.37
CA ALA A 75 1.44 -11.08 -2.82
C ALA A 75 1.88 -10.15 -1.68
N THR A 76 1.57 -10.49 -0.42
CA THR A 76 1.87 -9.62 0.73
C THR A 76 3.33 -9.61 1.16
N ARG A 77 4.23 -10.27 0.39
CA ARG A 77 5.69 -10.23 0.66
C ARG A 77 6.23 -8.81 0.73
N GLY A 78 5.65 -7.87 -0.03
CA GLY A 78 6.00 -6.45 0.07
C GLY A 78 5.77 -5.89 1.47
N LEU A 79 4.59 -6.13 2.05
CA LEU A 79 4.24 -5.70 3.40
C LEU A 79 5.16 -6.35 4.46
N ILE A 80 5.50 -7.62 4.26
CA ILE A 80 6.32 -8.38 5.21
C ILE A 80 7.79 -7.95 5.13
N PHE A 81 8.38 -7.94 3.93
CA PHE A 81 9.82 -7.80 3.80
C PHE A 81 10.29 -6.37 3.56
N TRP A 82 9.56 -5.57 2.76
CA TRP A 82 9.98 -4.19 2.58
C TRP A 82 9.93 -3.43 3.91
N TYR A 83 8.77 -3.36 4.54
CA TYR A 83 8.61 -2.63 5.79
C TYR A 83 9.30 -3.28 6.98
N GLY A 84 9.52 -4.59 6.95
CA GLY A 84 10.25 -5.31 8.00
C GLY A 84 11.76 -5.19 7.91
N THR A 85 12.32 -4.76 6.78
CA THR A 85 13.79 -4.74 6.57
C THR A 85 14.35 -3.41 6.08
N ALA A 86 13.57 -2.57 5.39
CA ALA A 86 14.07 -1.27 4.91
C ALA A 86 14.49 -0.34 6.07
N PRO A 87 13.76 -0.24 7.20
CA PRO A 87 14.20 0.55 8.33
C PRO A 87 15.50 0.07 8.99
N ALA A 88 15.94 -1.17 8.72
CA ALA A 88 17.20 -1.72 9.23
C ALA A 88 18.46 -1.01 8.67
N GLY A 89 18.32 -0.23 7.58
CA GLY A 89 19.41 0.48 6.97
C GLY A 89 20.49 -0.47 6.43
N SER A 90 21.71 -0.36 6.97
CA SER A 90 22.89 -1.13 6.53
C SER A 90 23.02 -2.52 7.17
N ASP A 91 21.99 -3.05 7.86
CA ASP A 91 22.06 -4.40 8.42
C ASP A 91 22.11 -5.45 7.29
N GLY A 92 23.22 -6.16 7.19
CA GLY A 92 23.50 -7.10 6.10
C GLY A 92 22.56 -8.32 6.10
N ARG A 93 22.06 -8.77 7.27
CA ARG A 93 21.13 -9.92 7.34
C ARG A 93 19.73 -9.52 6.90
N ALA A 94 19.28 -8.34 7.29
CA ALA A 94 18.02 -7.77 6.82
C ALA A 94 18.06 -7.52 5.30
N ALA A 95 19.17 -6.99 4.78
CA ALA A 95 19.38 -6.81 3.34
C ALA A 95 19.34 -8.13 2.57
N ALA A 96 20.07 -9.16 3.02
CA ALA A 96 20.06 -10.49 2.39
C ALA A 96 18.68 -11.14 2.38
N LEU A 97 17.90 -10.99 3.48
CA LEU A 97 16.54 -11.49 3.54
C LEU A 97 15.61 -10.75 2.57
N ARG A 98 15.76 -9.43 2.45
CA ARG A 98 15.02 -8.60 1.48
C ARG A 98 15.31 -9.01 0.03
N GLU A 99 16.58 -9.21 -0.31
CA GLU A 99 16.99 -9.68 -1.65
C GLU A 99 16.42 -11.08 -1.98
N ARG A 100 16.45 -12.00 -1.00
CA ARG A 100 15.84 -13.32 -1.15
C ARG A 100 14.35 -13.21 -1.44
N ALA A 101 13.62 -12.39 -0.69
CA ALA A 101 12.20 -12.14 -0.90
C ALA A 101 11.92 -11.46 -2.25
N ALA A 102 12.77 -10.52 -2.67
CA ALA A 102 12.67 -9.86 -3.98
C ALA A 102 12.79 -10.86 -5.13
N ARG A 103 13.78 -11.76 -5.08
CA ARG A 103 13.93 -12.85 -6.08
C ARG A 103 12.72 -13.78 -6.09
N ALA A 104 12.19 -14.14 -4.93
CA ALA A 104 11.00 -14.99 -4.84
C ALA A 104 9.74 -14.29 -5.38
N CYS A 105 9.58 -12.97 -5.15
CA CYS A 105 8.52 -12.18 -5.78
C CYS A 105 8.64 -12.19 -7.31
N LEU A 106 9.85 -11.95 -7.83
CA LEU A 106 10.08 -11.95 -9.28
C LEU A 106 9.81 -13.33 -9.91
N ALA A 107 10.18 -14.41 -9.24
CA ALA A 107 9.91 -15.78 -9.68
C ALA A 107 8.40 -16.13 -9.69
N ALA A 108 7.61 -15.50 -8.81
CA ALA A 108 6.16 -15.72 -8.70
C ALA A 108 5.34 -14.71 -9.53
N TYR A 109 5.99 -13.76 -10.21
CA TYR A 109 5.31 -12.80 -11.10
C TYR A 109 4.74 -13.52 -12.31
N ASP A 110 3.47 -13.26 -12.61
CA ASP A 110 2.76 -13.78 -13.76
C ASP A 110 2.75 -12.72 -14.89
N PRO A 111 3.50 -12.95 -15.99
CA PRO A 111 3.59 -11.99 -17.09
C PRO A 111 2.31 -11.90 -17.94
N GLU A 112 1.46 -12.95 -17.97
CA GLU A 112 0.20 -12.94 -18.72
C GLU A 112 -0.85 -12.09 -17.97
N LEU A 113 -0.94 -12.24 -16.67
CA LEU A 113 -1.79 -11.41 -15.81
C LEU A 113 -1.21 -10.02 -15.58
N GLY A 114 0.12 -9.85 -15.74
CA GLY A 114 0.83 -8.60 -15.50
C GLY A 114 0.93 -8.24 -14.03
N LEU A 115 0.87 -9.22 -13.12
CA LEU A 115 0.92 -8.98 -11.68
C LEU A 115 1.51 -10.16 -10.89
N LEU A 116 1.77 -9.92 -9.62
CA LEU A 116 2.03 -10.96 -8.63
C LEU A 116 0.68 -11.42 -8.06
N PRO A 117 0.25 -12.67 -8.31
CA PRO A 117 -1.02 -13.18 -7.80
C PRO A 117 -1.06 -13.17 -6.27
N TRP A 118 -2.27 -13.07 -5.69
CA TRP A 118 -2.46 -13.08 -4.24
C TRP A 118 -1.85 -14.29 -3.56
N GLY A 119 -2.01 -15.46 -4.18
CA GLY A 119 -1.49 -16.73 -3.68
C GLY A 119 -2.38 -17.39 -2.64
N GLY A 120 -1.96 -18.59 -2.21
CA GLY A 120 -2.74 -19.43 -1.30
C GLY A 120 -2.37 -19.33 0.18
N ALA A 121 -1.26 -18.65 0.54
CA ALA A 121 -0.69 -18.73 1.90
C ALA A 121 -1.56 -18.08 2.98
N LEU A 122 -2.41 -17.11 2.63
CA LEU A 122 -3.30 -16.40 3.54
C LEU A 122 -4.79 -16.68 3.30
N GLY A 123 -5.08 -17.67 2.44
CA GLY A 123 -6.46 -18.03 2.05
C GLY A 123 -7.04 -17.12 0.96
N GLY A 124 -8.27 -17.47 0.51
CA GLY A 124 -8.96 -16.79 -0.57
C GLY A 124 -8.59 -17.33 -1.96
N PRO A 125 -9.17 -16.74 -3.05
CA PRO A 125 -8.82 -17.11 -4.40
C PRO A 125 -7.35 -16.80 -4.70
N ARG A 126 -6.65 -17.77 -5.32
CA ARG A 126 -5.22 -17.60 -5.62
C ARG A 126 -4.97 -16.50 -6.65
N LEU A 127 -5.82 -16.41 -7.68
CA LEU A 127 -5.74 -15.41 -8.73
C LEU A 127 -6.60 -14.20 -8.35
N LEU A 128 -6.07 -13.41 -7.42
CA LEU A 128 -6.71 -12.22 -6.88
C LEU A 128 -5.74 -11.04 -7.00
N ALA A 129 -6.24 -9.89 -7.46
CA ALA A 129 -5.58 -8.60 -7.40
C ALA A 129 -6.25 -7.76 -6.29
N ARG A 130 -5.49 -7.38 -5.26
CA ARG A 130 -5.99 -6.54 -4.16
C ARG A 130 -5.06 -5.35 -3.94
N ALA A 131 -5.64 -4.21 -3.61
CA ALA A 131 -4.89 -2.98 -3.37
C ALA A 131 -3.78 -3.13 -2.30
N ASP A 132 -3.96 -3.99 -1.30
CA ASP A 132 -2.97 -4.28 -0.26
C ASP A 132 -1.87 -5.29 -0.69
N GLY A 133 -1.94 -5.83 -1.90
CA GLY A 133 -0.84 -6.59 -2.51
C GLY A 133 0.25 -5.72 -3.16
N VAL A 134 0.02 -4.40 -3.26
CA VAL A 134 0.89 -3.50 -4.04
C VAL A 134 1.95 -2.78 -3.20
N PRO A 135 1.62 -2.19 -2.02
CA PRO A 135 2.59 -1.44 -1.23
C PRO A 135 3.73 -2.33 -0.72
N GLY A 136 4.93 -1.78 -0.72
CA GLY A 136 6.13 -2.54 -0.41
C GLY A 136 6.54 -3.55 -1.49
N THR A 137 5.60 -4.07 -2.29
CA THR A 137 5.88 -4.99 -3.42
C THR A 137 6.59 -4.25 -4.56
N VAL A 138 6.19 -3.00 -4.83
CA VAL A 138 6.83 -2.15 -5.84
C VAL A 138 8.32 -1.95 -5.53
N PRO A 139 8.73 -1.42 -4.38
CA PRO A 139 10.16 -1.25 -4.07
C PRO A 139 10.89 -2.59 -3.87
N LEU A 140 10.22 -3.63 -3.37
CA LEU A 140 10.81 -4.95 -3.19
C LEU A 140 11.18 -5.58 -4.54
N LEU A 141 10.25 -5.62 -5.51
CA LEU A 141 10.51 -6.10 -6.86
C LEU A 141 11.59 -5.28 -7.57
N ALA A 142 11.56 -3.94 -7.45
CA ALA A 142 12.57 -3.07 -8.04
C ALA A 142 13.98 -3.42 -7.56
N GLY A 143 14.13 -3.90 -6.34
CA GLY A 143 15.38 -4.40 -5.77
C GLY A 143 15.94 -5.66 -6.43
N ALA A 144 15.14 -6.38 -7.24
CA ALA A 144 15.58 -7.54 -8.01
C ALA A 144 16.21 -7.18 -9.39
N GLY A 145 16.61 -5.93 -9.59
CA GLY A 145 17.27 -5.45 -10.81
C GLY A 145 16.31 -5.04 -11.92
N PRO A 146 16.77 -4.83 -13.17
CA PRO A 146 15.96 -4.27 -14.25
C PRO A 146 14.69 -5.07 -14.57
N ARG A 147 14.75 -6.41 -14.56
CA ARG A 147 13.59 -7.28 -14.74
C ARG A 147 12.58 -7.13 -13.61
N GLY A 148 13.09 -6.98 -12.37
CA GLY A 148 12.27 -6.72 -11.20
C GLY A 148 11.58 -5.36 -11.27
N ALA A 149 12.27 -4.32 -11.74
CA ALA A 149 11.70 -2.99 -11.94
C ALA A 149 10.59 -3.00 -13.01
N ALA A 150 10.77 -3.73 -14.11
CA ALA A 150 9.74 -3.91 -15.13
C ALA A 150 8.51 -4.66 -14.57
N ALA A 151 8.72 -5.73 -13.80
CA ALA A 151 7.64 -6.45 -13.13
C ALA A 151 6.90 -5.58 -12.09
N ALA A 152 7.62 -4.74 -11.33
CA ALA A 152 7.05 -3.79 -10.39
C ALA A 152 6.14 -2.77 -11.10
N ALA A 153 6.61 -2.21 -12.22
CA ALA A 153 5.82 -1.29 -13.03
C ALA A 153 4.55 -1.95 -13.57
N ALA A 154 4.67 -3.13 -14.18
CA ALA A 154 3.51 -3.87 -14.70
C ALA A 154 2.50 -4.22 -13.60
N HIS A 155 2.98 -4.71 -12.45
CA HIS A 155 2.16 -5.03 -11.28
C HIS A 155 1.36 -3.81 -10.78
N LEU A 156 2.04 -2.67 -10.62
CA LEU A 156 1.37 -1.44 -10.22
C LEU A 156 0.35 -0.98 -11.26
N HIS A 157 0.72 -0.94 -12.54
CA HIS A 157 -0.18 -0.50 -13.61
C HIS A 157 -1.42 -1.38 -13.73
N ARG A 158 -1.28 -2.71 -13.60
CA ARG A 158 -2.44 -3.61 -13.57
C ARG A 158 -3.39 -3.30 -12.42
N HIS A 159 -2.87 -3.05 -11.23
CA HIS A 159 -3.72 -2.67 -10.09
C HIS A 159 -4.38 -1.31 -10.28
N LEU A 160 -3.67 -0.33 -10.86
CA LEU A 160 -4.28 0.96 -11.19
C LEU A 160 -5.41 0.82 -12.23
N ASP A 161 -5.22 -0.02 -13.27
CA ASP A 161 -6.28 -0.30 -14.24
C ASP A 161 -7.54 -0.88 -13.58
N LEU A 162 -7.36 -1.84 -12.67
CA LEU A 162 -8.46 -2.50 -11.97
C LEU A 162 -9.11 -1.62 -10.89
N CYS A 163 -8.28 -0.89 -10.12
CA CYS A 163 -8.75 -0.18 -8.94
C CYS A 163 -9.19 1.27 -9.21
N LEU A 164 -8.70 1.91 -10.29
CA LEU A 164 -9.05 3.29 -10.65
C LEU A 164 -9.82 3.41 -11.97
N GLY A 165 -9.85 2.34 -12.78
CA GLY A 165 -10.47 2.37 -14.11
C GLY A 165 -9.56 2.96 -15.20
N GLU A 166 -10.04 2.95 -16.44
CA GLU A 166 -9.25 3.35 -17.62
C GLU A 166 -9.06 4.88 -17.79
N ASP A 167 -9.67 5.71 -16.97
CA ASP A 167 -9.62 7.18 -17.11
C ASP A 167 -8.19 7.76 -17.00
N GLY A 168 -7.24 7.00 -16.47
CA GLY A 168 -5.81 7.34 -16.52
C GLY A 168 -5.16 7.31 -17.91
N ARG A 169 -5.88 6.86 -18.96
CA ARG A 169 -5.38 6.81 -20.36
C ARG A 169 -5.72 8.03 -21.21
N ARG A 170 -6.54 8.97 -20.74
CA ARG A 170 -7.00 10.12 -21.55
C ARG A 170 -6.08 11.33 -21.54
N GLY A 171 -4.81 11.18 -21.16
CA GLY A 171 -3.84 12.29 -21.05
C GLY A 171 -3.01 12.61 -22.31
N ASP A 172 -3.05 11.79 -23.39
CA ASP A 172 -2.15 12.04 -24.54
C ASP A 172 -2.76 11.61 -25.88
N GLY A 173 -3.83 12.28 -26.31
CA GLY A 173 -4.45 11.96 -27.61
C GLY A 173 -5.51 12.96 -28.09
N GLY A 174 -5.49 14.19 -27.63
CA GLY A 174 -6.53 15.16 -27.94
C GLY A 174 -6.09 16.52 -28.43
N ARG A 175 -5.16 16.59 -29.41
CA ARG A 175 -5.03 17.77 -30.28
C ARG A 175 -4.76 17.30 -31.69
N ASP A 176 -5.63 17.71 -32.58
CA ASP A 176 -5.65 17.68 -34.01
C ASP A 176 -6.69 16.76 -34.62
N ARG A 177 -7.91 17.28 -34.74
CA ARG A 177 -8.80 17.14 -35.89
C ARG A 177 -9.99 18.08 -35.76
N GLU A 178 -9.73 19.36 -35.97
CA GLU A 178 -10.74 20.27 -36.49
C GLU A 178 -10.41 20.62 -37.93
N ARG A 179 -11.47 20.47 -38.75
CA ARG A 179 -11.66 21.03 -40.09
C ARG A 179 -10.97 20.33 -41.25
N ASP A 180 -11.72 19.54 -42.00
CA ASP A 180 -12.02 19.89 -43.36
C ASP A 180 -13.38 19.34 -43.78
N GLY A 181 -14.16 20.17 -44.40
CA GLY A 181 -15.51 19.88 -44.85
C GLY A 181 -15.56 19.42 -46.31
N GLY A 182 -16.55 18.59 -46.58
CA GLY A 182 -17.21 18.66 -47.87
C GLY A 182 -17.03 17.55 -48.89
N ARG A 183 -18.15 16.93 -49.19
CA ARG A 183 -18.65 16.41 -50.50
C ARG A 183 -18.74 14.92 -50.68
N ASP A 184 -19.99 14.57 -50.84
CA ASP A 184 -20.55 13.34 -51.41
C ASP A 184 -19.76 12.74 -52.57
N ARG A 185 -19.72 11.40 -52.59
CA ARG A 185 -20.05 10.58 -53.75
C ARG A 185 -20.16 9.11 -53.40
N GLU A 186 -21.31 8.55 -53.75
CA GLU A 186 -21.62 7.13 -53.86
C GLU A 186 -20.63 6.38 -54.79
N ARG A 187 -20.31 5.12 -54.40
CA ARG A 187 -20.40 3.92 -55.29
C ARG A 187 -19.93 2.65 -54.58
N ILE A 188 -20.87 1.78 -54.37
CA ILE A 188 -21.01 0.34 -54.81
C ILE A 188 -19.71 -0.48 -54.92
N GLY A 189 -19.69 -1.59 -54.15
CA GLY A 189 -19.18 -2.86 -54.69
C GLY A 189 -18.09 -3.56 -53.88
N GLY A 190 -18.40 -4.68 -53.24
CA GLY A 190 -17.57 -5.87 -53.35
C GLY A 190 -16.78 -6.34 -52.16
N SER A 191 -17.29 -7.43 -51.58
CA SER A 191 -16.56 -8.60 -51.03
C SER A 191 -15.76 -8.46 -49.74
N ASP A 192 -16.35 -9.05 -48.75
CA ASP A 192 -15.87 -10.15 -47.92
C ASP A 192 -14.37 -10.16 -47.59
N ARG A 193 -14.04 -9.74 -46.38
CA ARG A 193 -12.95 -10.27 -45.56
C ARG A 193 -13.28 -10.14 -44.09
N THR A 194 -13.55 -11.29 -43.50
CA THR A 194 -13.55 -11.62 -42.07
C THR A 194 -12.76 -10.62 -41.20
N ARG A 195 -13.46 -9.71 -40.57
CA ARG A 195 -12.96 -8.98 -39.37
C ARG A 195 -13.20 -9.89 -38.18
N VAL A 196 -12.12 -10.49 -37.73
CA VAL A 196 -11.99 -11.12 -36.43
C VAL A 196 -12.51 -10.14 -35.36
N GLY A 197 -13.41 -10.66 -34.52
CA GLY A 197 -14.26 -9.98 -33.58
C GLY A 197 -13.66 -8.83 -32.82
N GLY A 198 -14.33 -7.70 -32.89
CA GLY A 198 -14.24 -6.65 -31.89
C GLY A 198 -14.66 -7.24 -30.55
N ARG A 199 -13.75 -7.19 -29.58
CA ARG A 199 -14.08 -7.51 -28.18
C ARG A 199 -15.12 -6.52 -27.70
N THR A 200 -16.39 -6.88 -27.79
CA THR A 200 -17.47 -6.31 -26.99
C THR A 200 -17.32 -6.90 -25.58
N GLY A 201 -16.30 -6.42 -24.85
CA GLY A 201 -16.25 -6.67 -23.42
C GLY A 201 -17.42 -5.95 -22.75
N PRO A 202 -17.95 -6.46 -21.63
CA PRO A 202 -18.92 -5.74 -20.81
C PRO A 202 -18.38 -4.35 -20.49
N PRO A 203 -19.25 -3.34 -20.24
CA PRO A 203 -18.80 -2.00 -19.87
C PRO A 203 -17.82 -2.12 -18.72
N PRO A 204 -16.75 -1.26 -18.68
CA PRO A 204 -15.75 -1.35 -17.62
C PRO A 204 -16.45 -1.35 -16.28
N ALA A 205 -16.24 -2.40 -15.50
CA ALA A 205 -16.80 -2.50 -14.17
C ALA A 205 -16.31 -1.31 -13.33
N ARG A 206 -17.15 -0.83 -12.41
CA ARG A 206 -16.78 0.31 -11.55
C ARG A 206 -15.46 -0.01 -10.82
N PRO A 207 -14.58 0.99 -10.60
CA PRO A 207 -13.36 0.83 -9.83
C PRO A 207 -13.58 0.07 -8.52
N HIS A 208 -12.75 -0.94 -8.24
CA HIS A 208 -12.93 -1.79 -7.06
C HIS A 208 -11.56 -2.16 -6.45
N PRO A 209 -11.40 -2.17 -5.12
CA PRO A 209 -10.11 -2.43 -4.49
C PRO A 209 -9.64 -3.90 -4.55
N ALA A 210 -10.49 -4.83 -4.98
CA ALA A 210 -10.14 -6.24 -5.15
C ALA A 210 -10.87 -6.88 -6.33
N TRP A 211 -10.15 -7.70 -7.09
CA TRP A 211 -10.61 -8.38 -8.30
C TRP A 211 -10.14 -9.82 -8.31
N SER A 212 -11.02 -10.77 -8.59
CA SER A 212 -10.66 -12.15 -8.88
C SER A 212 -10.56 -12.39 -10.38
N PHE A 213 -9.65 -13.25 -10.80
CA PHE A 213 -9.50 -13.66 -12.20
C PHE A 213 -9.99 -15.08 -12.41
N ASP A 214 -10.81 -15.25 -13.41
CA ASP A 214 -11.26 -16.54 -13.93
C ASP A 214 -10.96 -16.62 -15.44
N ALA A 215 -10.47 -17.76 -15.91
CA ALA A 215 -10.03 -17.91 -17.30
C ALA A 215 -11.18 -17.78 -18.30
N ALA A 216 -12.42 -18.10 -17.93
CA ALA A 216 -13.59 -18.02 -18.81
C ALA A 216 -14.23 -16.62 -18.83
N THR A 217 -14.24 -15.93 -17.67
CA THR A 217 -14.96 -14.66 -17.49
C THR A 217 -14.04 -13.44 -17.35
N GLY A 218 -12.74 -13.65 -17.17
CA GLY A 218 -11.76 -12.59 -16.95
C GLY A 218 -11.82 -12.03 -15.52
N TRP A 219 -11.49 -10.74 -15.37
CA TRP A 219 -11.48 -10.05 -14.10
C TRP A 219 -12.90 -9.70 -13.63
N GLN A 220 -13.24 -10.12 -12.40
CA GLN A 220 -14.52 -9.83 -11.75
C GLN A 220 -14.25 -9.12 -10.41
N PRO A 221 -15.02 -8.06 -10.04
CA PRO A 221 -14.88 -7.41 -8.75
C PRO A 221 -15.28 -8.37 -7.63
N CYS A 222 -14.56 -8.31 -6.51
CA CYS A 222 -14.88 -9.07 -5.31
C CYS A 222 -15.93 -8.33 -4.48
N GLU A 223 -16.71 -9.07 -3.67
CA GLU A 223 -17.63 -8.44 -2.72
C GLU A 223 -16.90 -7.75 -1.55
N ASP A 224 -15.76 -8.31 -1.14
CA ASP A 224 -14.93 -7.83 -0.03
C ASP A 224 -13.49 -7.57 -0.51
N PRO A 225 -12.90 -6.41 -0.18
CA PRO A 225 -13.42 -5.28 0.61
C PRO A 225 -14.43 -4.41 -0.15
N ALA A 226 -15.19 -3.59 0.58
CA ALA A 226 -16.16 -2.66 -0.02
C ALA A 226 -15.48 -1.67 -0.99
N PRO A 227 -16.18 -1.18 -2.05
CA PRO A 227 -15.61 -0.23 -3.01
C PRO A 227 -15.07 1.05 -2.36
N GLY A 228 -15.68 1.47 -1.24
CA GLY A 228 -15.27 2.65 -0.46
C GLY A 228 -14.11 2.43 0.50
N TRP A 229 -13.44 1.27 0.50
CA TRP A 229 -12.38 0.95 1.45
C TRP A 229 -11.23 1.97 1.43
N SER A 230 -11.19 2.84 2.46
CA SER A 230 -10.27 3.97 2.53
C SER A 230 -8.80 3.54 2.62
N ARG A 231 -8.51 2.46 3.35
CA ARG A 231 -7.15 1.93 3.46
C ARG A 231 -6.65 1.34 2.14
N GLY A 232 -7.53 0.79 1.29
CA GLY A 232 -7.17 0.36 -0.06
C GLY A 232 -6.65 1.51 -0.92
N ARG A 233 -7.30 2.67 -0.85
CA ARG A 233 -6.83 3.88 -1.54
C ARG A 233 -5.50 4.40 -0.97
N ALA A 234 -5.34 4.38 0.35
CA ALA A 234 -4.09 4.74 1.01
C ALA A 234 -2.92 3.84 0.56
N TRP A 235 -3.15 2.54 0.44
CA TRP A 235 -2.19 1.58 -0.07
C TRP A 235 -1.78 1.87 -1.52
N LEU A 236 -2.73 2.16 -2.40
CA LEU A 236 -2.43 2.51 -3.79
C LEU A 236 -1.65 3.83 -3.88
N LEU A 237 -2.04 4.84 -3.11
CA LEU A 237 -1.32 6.13 -3.08
C LEU A 237 0.14 5.95 -2.63
N LEU A 238 0.36 5.11 -1.60
CA LEU A 238 1.71 4.79 -1.12
C LEU A 238 2.53 4.08 -2.20
N ALA A 239 1.95 3.10 -2.90
CA ALA A 239 2.63 2.39 -3.97
C ALA A 239 2.96 3.28 -5.18
N VAL A 240 2.07 4.21 -5.53
CA VAL A 240 2.32 5.21 -6.58
C VAL A 240 3.44 6.16 -6.16
N ALA A 241 3.44 6.63 -4.90
CA ALA A 241 4.52 7.47 -4.38
C ALA A 241 5.87 6.74 -4.40
N ASP A 242 5.88 5.46 -4.02
CA ASP A 242 7.07 4.60 -4.09
C ASP A 242 7.60 4.45 -5.53
N ALA A 243 6.71 4.29 -6.51
CA ALA A 243 7.09 4.18 -7.91
C ALA A 243 7.65 5.48 -8.47
N LEU A 244 7.03 6.62 -8.15
CA LEU A 244 7.50 7.95 -8.58
C LEU A 244 8.90 8.29 -8.06
N LEU A 245 9.25 7.82 -6.86
CA LEU A 245 10.58 7.97 -6.27
C LEU A 245 11.64 7.02 -6.87
N ARG A 246 11.24 6.11 -7.78
CA ARG A 246 12.12 5.10 -8.38
C ARG A 246 12.11 5.20 -9.90
N PRO A 247 13.09 5.95 -10.52
CA PRO A 247 13.14 6.12 -11.98
C PRO A 247 13.14 4.81 -12.76
N ALA A 248 13.72 3.74 -12.22
CA ALA A 248 13.72 2.42 -12.85
C ALA A 248 12.31 1.79 -12.94
N VAL A 249 11.36 2.23 -12.10
CA VAL A 249 9.96 1.78 -12.12
C VAL A 249 9.07 2.76 -12.90
N SER A 250 9.20 4.06 -12.61
CA SER A 250 8.37 5.09 -13.25
C SER A 250 8.69 5.27 -14.73
N GLY A 251 9.96 5.25 -15.13
CA GLY A 251 10.40 5.34 -16.52
C GLY A 251 9.56 6.28 -17.38
N GLY A 252 9.17 5.81 -18.58
CA GLY A 252 8.27 6.53 -19.48
C GLY A 252 6.80 6.67 -19.01
N ALA A 253 6.44 6.05 -17.88
CA ALA A 253 5.08 6.08 -17.33
C ALA A 253 4.89 7.10 -16.20
N ALA A 254 5.88 7.98 -15.93
CA ALA A 254 5.82 8.95 -14.84
C ALA A 254 4.57 9.85 -14.90
N ALA A 255 4.17 10.31 -16.10
CA ALA A 255 2.96 11.13 -16.29
C ALA A 255 1.68 10.38 -15.90
N ARG A 256 1.60 9.07 -16.22
CA ARG A 256 0.46 8.22 -15.80
C ARG A 256 0.41 8.04 -14.29
N LEU A 257 1.54 7.79 -13.66
CA LEU A 257 1.63 7.65 -12.20
C LEU A 257 1.29 8.97 -11.51
N ASP A 258 1.71 10.09 -12.08
CA ASP A 258 1.36 11.42 -11.60
C ASP A 258 -0.15 11.70 -11.69
N ALA A 259 -0.79 11.32 -12.80
CA ALA A 259 -2.24 11.40 -12.96
C ALA A 259 -2.97 10.49 -11.96
N ALA A 260 -2.52 9.25 -11.76
CA ALA A 260 -3.09 8.33 -10.77
C ALA A 260 -2.97 8.88 -9.33
N ALA A 261 -1.82 9.50 -8.98
CA ALA A 261 -1.67 10.19 -7.70
C ALA A 261 -2.70 11.33 -7.57
N GLY A 262 -2.88 12.14 -8.62
CA GLY A 262 -3.88 13.22 -8.67
C GLY A 262 -5.30 12.72 -8.44
N GLN A 263 -5.69 11.63 -9.12
CA GLN A 263 -7.00 11.00 -8.97
C GLN A 263 -7.22 10.48 -7.54
N LEU A 264 -6.27 9.72 -6.98
CA LEU A 264 -6.35 9.21 -5.60
C LEU A 264 -6.47 10.31 -4.55
N LEU A 265 -5.74 11.42 -4.73
CA LEU A 265 -5.81 12.58 -3.85
C LEU A 265 -7.17 13.29 -3.92
N ALA A 266 -7.74 13.41 -5.12
CA ALA A 266 -9.02 14.08 -5.36
C ALA A 266 -10.21 13.27 -4.87
N GLU A 267 -10.28 11.96 -5.22
CA GLU A 267 -11.40 11.07 -4.86
C GLU A 267 -11.61 10.92 -3.36
N ALA A 268 -10.52 10.87 -2.60
CA ALA A 268 -10.58 10.76 -1.14
C ALA A 268 -10.63 12.12 -0.43
N GLY A 269 -10.62 13.24 -1.16
CA GLY A 269 -10.53 14.57 -0.55
C GLY A 269 -9.32 14.75 0.35
N VAL A 270 -8.21 14.05 0.06
CA VAL A 270 -7.06 13.90 0.95
C VAL A 270 -6.46 15.23 1.36
N LEU A 271 -6.33 16.18 0.41
CA LEU A 271 -5.62 17.43 0.66
C LEU A 271 -6.44 18.44 1.49
N GLY A 272 -7.78 18.41 1.44
CA GLY A 272 -8.63 19.37 2.13
C GLY A 272 -9.69 18.80 3.06
N GLY A 273 -9.86 17.47 3.07
CA GLY A 273 -10.90 16.79 3.85
C GLY A 273 -10.51 16.47 5.29
N ARG A 274 -11.22 15.52 5.90
CA ARG A 274 -10.94 15.02 7.25
C ARG A 274 -9.50 14.46 7.33
N ALA A 275 -8.84 14.66 8.46
CA ALA A 275 -7.50 14.09 8.69
C ALA A 275 -7.55 12.56 8.79
N VAL A 276 -8.60 12.02 9.41
CA VAL A 276 -8.85 10.59 9.53
C VAL A 276 -10.12 10.23 8.74
N PRO A 277 -10.02 9.40 7.70
CA PRO A 277 -11.18 8.98 6.93
C PRO A 277 -12.03 7.95 7.69
N PRO A 278 -13.31 7.77 7.35
CA PRO A 278 -14.05 6.58 7.71
C PRO A 278 -13.40 5.35 7.04
N ALA A 279 -13.53 4.18 7.64
CA ALA A 279 -12.99 2.93 7.08
C ALA A 279 -13.57 2.60 5.70
N ASP A 280 -14.82 3.00 5.47
CA ASP A 280 -15.52 2.96 4.19
C ASP A 280 -16.04 4.36 3.83
N SER A 281 -15.52 4.95 2.77
CA SER A 281 -15.89 6.30 2.32
C SER A 281 -17.35 6.42 1.85
N SER A 282 -18.02 5.31 1.54
CA SER A 282 -19.46 5.28 1.24
C SER A 282 -20.32 5.39 2.49
N ARG A 283 -19.71 5.26 3.69
CA ARG A 283 -20.34 5.37 5.00
C ARG A 283 -19.66 6.43 5.84
N PRO A 284 -19.88 7.73 5.58
CA PRO A 284 -19.12 8.83 6.19
C PRO A 284 -19.27 8.92 7.71
N ASP A 285 -20.35 8.36 8.27
CA ASP A 285 -20.62 8.28 9.72
C ASP A 285 -20.21 6.92 10.31
N GLY A 286 -19.58 6.07 9.52
CA GLY A 286 -19.03 4.78 9.96
C GLY A 286 -17.78 4.93 10.82
N PRO A 287 -17.20 3.80 11.27
CA PRO A 287 -15.98 3.81 12.07
C PRO A 287 -14.83 4.47 11.31
N LEU A 288 -14.00 5.22 12.05
CA LEU A 288 -12.77 5.81 11.50
C LEU A 288 -11.70 4.72 11.25
N ASP A 289 -10.71 5.03 10.40
CA ASP A 289 -9.51 4.22 10.23
C ASP A 289 -8.24 5.09 10.29
N THR A 290 -7.66 5.21 11.49
CA THR A 290 -6.41 5.92 11.73
C THR A 290 -5.22 5.29 10.99
N SER A 291 -5.28 3.98 10.71
CA SER A 291 -4.24 3.33 9.93
C SER A 291 -4.23 3.80 8.48
N ALA A 292 -5.41 4.02 7.87
CA ALA A 292 -5.52 4.62 6.55
C ALA A 292 -4.96 6.05 6.52
N ALA A 293 -5.20 6.84 7.58
CA ALA A 293 -4.66 8.18 7.73
C ALA A 293 -3.12 8.16 7.84
N ALA A 294 -2.55 7.28 8.67
CA ALA A 294 -1.10 7.17 8.86
C ALA A 294 -0.38 6.74 7.56
N ILE A 295 -0.94 5.77 6.83
CA ILE A 295 -0.44 5.34 5.51
C ILE A 295 -0.50 6.49 4.50
N THR A 296 -1.63 7.21 4.46
CA THR A 296 -1.81 8.37 3.58
C THR A 296 -0.80 9.47 3.90
N ALA A 297 -0.54 9.76 5.18
CA ALA A 297 0.43 10.75 5.58
C ALA A 297 1.84 10.42 5.10
N VAL A 298 2.28 9.16 5.24
CA VAL A 298 3.58 8.71 4.72
C VAL A 298 3.62 8.80 3.20
N ALA A 299 2.54 8.41 2.49
CA ALA A 299 2.45 8.56 1.05
C ALA A 299 2.58 10.03 0.61
N LEU A 300 1.94 10.96 1.32
CA LEU A 300 2.05 12.40 1.08
C LEU A 300 3.47 12.92 1.31
N LEU A 301 4.14 12.51 2.38
CA LEU A 301 5.54 12.88 2.63
C LEU A 301 6.48 12.32 1.57
N LYS A 302 6.20 11.15 1.01
CA LYS A 302 6.93 10.59 -0.16
C LYS A 302 6.66 11.41 -1.43
N LEU A 303 5.40 11.75 -1.72
CA LEU A 303 5.03 12.62 -2.85
C LEU A 303 5.66 14.01 -2.73
N ALA A 304 5.86 14.52 -1.52
CA ALA A 304 6.56 15.77 -1.28
C ALA A 304 8.06 15.74 -1.70
N ARG A 305 8.66 14.55 -1.84
CA ARG A 305 10.02 14.35 -2.36
C ARG A 305 10.07 14.25 -3.89
N VAL A 306 8.93 14.08 -4.55
CA VAL A 306 8.82 14.09 -6.01
C VAL A 306 8.76 15.55 -6.48
N PRO A 307 9.72 16.01 -7.32
CA PRO A 307 9.71 17.38 -7.80
C PRO A 307 8.42 17.71 -8.58
N GLY A 308 7.76 18.81 -8.25
CA GLY A 308 6.55 19.23 -8.94
C GLY A 308 5.64 20.15 -8.09
N PRO A 309 4.54 20.65 -8.67
CA PRO A 309 3.70 21.68 -8.06
C PRO A 309 2.96 21.21 -6.80
N ARG A 310 2.79 19.90 -6.61
CA ARG A 310 2.09 19.33 -5.44
C ARG A 310 3.00 19.10 -4.23
N ALA A 311 4.33 19.19 -4.37
CA ALA A 311 5.29 18.80 -3.31
C ALA A 311 5.01 19.55 -2.00
N ALA A 312 4.90 20.87 -2.03
CA ALA A 312 4.68 21.67 -0.83
C ALA A 312 3.34 21.37 -0.13
N VAL A 313 2.25 21.22 -0.89
CA VAL A 313 0.93 20.93 -0.30
C VAL A 313 0.88 19.50 0.27
N CYS A 314 1.55 18.54 -0.37
CA CYS A 314 1.69 17.18 0.16
C CYS A 314 2.49 17.18 1.46
N ALA A 315 3.62 17.90 1.53
CA ALA A 315 4.41 18.02 2.76
C ALA A 315 3.57 18.59 3.92
N ALA A 316 2.95 19.73 3.71
CA ALA A 316 2.13 20.41 4.72
C ALA A 316 0.96 19.52 5.20
N ARG A 317 0.29 18.84 4.25
CA ARG A 317 -0.84 17.97 4.58
C ARG A 317 -0.40 16.71 5.33
N GLY A 318 0.68 16.05 4.88
CA GLY A 318 1.22 14.86 5.55
C GLY A 318 1.59 15.16 7.00
N GLU A 319 2.29 16.27 7.24
CA GLU A 319 2.62 16.75 8.58
C GLU A 319 1.36 17.05 9.42
N ALA A 320 0.37 17.75 8.86
CA ALA A 320 -0.88 18.07 9.57
C ALA A 320 -1.65 16.80 9.98
N VAL A 321 -1.70 15.77 9.13
CA VAL A 321 -2.35 14.49 9.45
C VAL A 321 -1.59 13.79 10.59
N LEU A 322 -0.25 13.72 10.54
CA LEU A 322 0.54 13.09 11.61
C LEU A 322 0.39 13.82 12.94
N ARG A 323 0.37 15.16 12.95
CA ARG A 323 0.13 15.96 14.15
C ARG A 323 -1.27 15.71 14.71
N HIS A 324 -2.29 15.62 13.84
CA HIS A 324 -3.64 15.31 14.26
C HIS A 324 -3.74 13.93 14.89
N LEU A 325 -3.15 12.89 14.26
CA LEU A 325 -3.10 11.55 14.81
C LEU A 325 -2.44 11.53 16.20
N ALA A 326 -1.28 12.17 16.33
CA ALA A 326 -0.54 12.21 17.58
C ALA A 326 -1.29 12.96 18.70
N GLY A 327 -2.05 14.01 18.36
CA GLY A 327 -2.76 14.83 19.33
C GLY A 327 -4.15 14.34 19.72
N ALA A 328 -4.86 13.66 18.79
CA ALA A 328 -6.26 13.29 18.96
C ALA A 328 -6.52 11.79 19.14
N HIS A 329 -5.64 10.93 18.59
CA HIS A 329 -5.86 9.48 18.53
C HIS A 329 -4.80 8.66 19.27
N VAL A 330 -3.72 9.28 19.75
CA VAL A 330 -2.71 8.59 20.58
C VAL A 330 -3.04 8.75 22.04
N THR A 331 -3.09 7.64 22.78
CA THR A 331 -3.38 7.65 24.21
C THR A 331 -2.27 8.34 25.00
N GLY A 332 -2.68 9.25 25.91
CA GLY A 332 -1.81 9.86 26.91
C GLY A 332 -1.48 8.92 28.07
N ARG A 333 -0.63 9.40 28.97
CA ARG A 333 -0.39 8.72 30.26
C ARG A 333 -1.63 8.89 31.15
N GLY A 334 -2.19 7.77 31.60
CA GLY A 334 -3.37 7.73 32.45
C GLY A 334 -3.63 6.35 33.02
N PRO A 335 -4.56 6.19 33.98
CA PRO A 335 -4.96 4.88 34.46
C PRO A 335 -5.76 4.11 33.41
N GLY A 336 -5.69 2.79 33.49
CA GLY A 336 -6.56 1.87 32.77
C GLY A 336 -5.99 1.30 31.48
N ARG A 337 -5.23 2.08 30.71
CA ARG A 337 -4.65 1.59 29.42
C ARG A 337 -3.25 2.15 29.16
N PRO A 338 -2.42 1.45 28.38
CA PRO A 338 -1.07 1.92 28.05
C PRO A 338 -1.07 3.25 27.30
N ALA A 339 -0.06 4.08 27.56
CA ALA A 339 0.20 5.28 26.77
C ALA A 339 0.79 4.93 25.39
N GLY A 340 0.49 5.77 24.40
CA GLY A 340 1.08 5.65 23.06
C GLY A 340 0.35 4.71 22.10
N MET A 341 -0.84 4.23 22.45
CA MET A 341 -1.70 3.44 21.54
C MET A 341 -2.33 4.36 20.48
N LEU A 342 -2.18 4.03 19.20
CA LEU A 342 -2.94 4.70 18.14
C LEU A 342 -4.32 4.04 18.01
N LEU A 343 -5.34 4.68 18.60
CA LEU A 343 -6.72 4.19 18.58
C LEU A 343 -7.47 4.57 17.30
N ASP A 344 -8.74 4.14 17.25
CA ASP A 344 -9.66 4.36 16.12
C ASP A 344 -9.16 3.79 14.79
N GLY A 345 -8.33 2.75 14.84
CA GLY A 345 -8.05 1.90 13.71
C GLY A 345 -9.20 0.93 13.45
N CYS A 346 -9.44 0.58 12.19
CA CYS A 346 -10.48 -0.36 11.79
C CYS A 346 -9.90 -1.43 10.88
N TYR A 347 -9.82 -2.69 11.37
CA TYR A 347 -9.31 -3.78 10.54
C TYR A 347 -10.30 -4.14 9.43
N ASP A 348 -11.54 -4.45 9.81
CA ASP A 348 -12.61 -4.81 8.88
C ASP A 348 -13.97 -4.31 9.41
N ALA A 349 -14.45 -3.22 8.82
CA ALA A 349 -15.72 -2.61 9.21
C ALA A 349 -16.92 -3.48 8.84
N GLY A 350 -16.84 -4.22 7.73
CA GLY A 350 -17.93 -5.09 7.24
C GLY A 350 -18.17 -6.27 8.19
N LYS A 351 -17.10 -6.81 8.76
CA LYS A 351 -17.14 -7.93 9.72
C LYS A 351 -17.16 -7.49 11.18
N GLY A 352 -17.09 -6.18 11.47
CA GLY A 352 -16.98 -5.68 12.84
C GLY A 352 -15.68 -6.10 13.54
N LEU A 353 -14.64 -6.45 12.78
CA LEU A 353 -13.39 -6.98 13.32
C LEU A 353 -12.44 -5.84 13.69
N ALA A 354 -12.01 -5.80 14.94
CA ALA A 354 -11.04 -4.83 15.48
C ALA A 354 -11.37 -3.38 15.06
N VAL A 355 -12.60 -2.97 15.35
CA VAL A 355 -13.10 -1.61 15.15
C VAL A 355 -12.69 -0.76 16.36
N ARG A 356 -12.13 0.44 16.11
CA ARG A 356 -11.56 1.37 17.11
C ARG A 356 -10.29 0.87 17.81
N HIS A 357 -9.70 -0.21 17.35
CA HIS A 357 -8.53 -0.84 17.94
C HIS A 357 -7.22 -0.13 17.55
N GLU A 358 -6.16 -0.36 18.35
CA GLU A 358 -4.78 -0.13 17.94
C GLU A 358 -4.38 -1.22 16.93
N LEU A 359 -3.79 -0.82 15.80
CA LEU A 359 -3.40 -1.72 14.72
C LEU A 359 -1.88 -1.60 14.48
N VAL A 360 -1.14 -2.71 14.51
CA VAL A 360 0.33 -2.69 14.42
C VAL A 360 0.86 -1.99 13.16
N TRP A 361 0.14 -2.04 12.04
CA TRP A 361 0.51 -1.30 10.83
C TRP A 361 0.20 0.19 10.93
N GLY A 362 -0.85 0.58 11.66
CA GLY A 362 -1.14 1.98 11.98
C GLY A 362 -0.02 2.58 12.81
N ASP A 363 0.42 1.88 13.85
CA ASP A 363 1.54 2.29 14.71
C ASP A 363 2.84 2.41 13.90
N PHE A 364 3.10 1.46 12.99
CA PHE A 364 4.29 1.50 12.14
C PHE A 364 4.32 2.75 11.26
N PHE A 365 3.24 3.03 10.54
CA PHE A 365 3.19 4.18 9.64
C PHE A 365 3.18 5.51 10.39
N LEU A 366 2.54 5.59 11.55
CA LEU A 366 2.64 6.75 12.43
C LEU A 366 4.09 6.98 12.88
N ALA A 367 4.74 5.93 13.39
CA ALA A 367 6.13 6.02 13.86
C ALA A 367 7.10 6.36 12.72
N LEU A 368 6.91 5.76 11.53
CA LEU A 368 7.71 6.04 10.34
C LEU A 368 7.55 7.49 9.87
N GLY A 369 6.30 7.98 9.81
CA GLY A 369 6.01 9.35 9.41
C GLY A 369 6.58 10.37 10.40
N LEU A 370 6.42 10.14 11.71
CA LEU A 370 7.00 11.00 12.76
C LEU A 370 8.54 10.98 12.72
N ALA A 371 9.16 9.81 12.52
CA ALA A 371 10.60 9.70 12.37
C ALA A 371 11.13 10.47 11.15
N ALA A 372 10.37 10.48 10.05
CA ALA A 372 10.73 11.24 8.86
C ALA A 372 10.64 12.75 9.05
N LEU A 373 9.71 13.25 9.89
CA LEU A 373 9.58 14.69 10.20
C LEU A 373 10.72 15.24 11.05
N VAL A 374 11.43 14.37 11.78
CA VAL A 374 12.59 14.74 12.62
C VAL A 374 13.92 14.24 12.01
N ASP A 375 13.93 14.01 10.69
CA ASP A 375 15.09 13.55 9.92
C ASP A 375 15.73 12.22 10.42
N GLY A 376 14.99 11.47 11.22
CA GLY A 376 15.43 10.17 11.72
C GLY A 376 15.39 9.05 10.67
N VAL A 377 14.59 9.23 9.58
CA VAL A 377 14.44 8.26 8.48
C VAL A 377 14.28 8.98 7.15
N ASP A 378 15.03 8.55 6.14
CA ASP A 378 14.80 8.95 4.75
C ASP A 378 13.73 8.06 4.11
N LEU A 379 12.57 8.64 3.80
CA LEU A 379 11.44 7.92 3.19
C LEU A 379 11.70 7.44 1.76
N THR A 380 12.75 7.92 1.08
CA THR A 380 13.11 7.39 -0.24
C THR A 380 13.71 5.99 -0.17
N LEU A 381 14.21 5.63 1.02
CA LEU A 381 14.87 4.35 1.31
C LEU A 381 13.95 3.32 2.00
N VAL A 382 12.73 3.73 2.43
CA VAL A 382 11.76 2.87 3.17
C VAL A 382 10.45 2.74 2.43
#